data_3fd143179c0094f24f0e5d3f6cea4f4a
#
_entry.id   3fd143179c0094f24f0e5d3f6cea4f4a
#
_cell.length_a   1.000
_cell.length_b   1.000
_cell.length_c   1.000
_cell.angle_alpha   90.00
_cell.angle_beta   90.00
_cell.angle_gamma   90.00
#
_symmetry.space_group_name_H-M   'P 1'
#
loop_
_entity.id
_entity.type
_entity.pdbx_description
1 polymer ?
#
loop_
_entity_poly.entity_id
_entity_poly.type
_entity_poly.pdbx_seq_one_letter_code
_entity_poly.pdbx_strand_id
1 'polypeptide(L)'
;TSVYRGSYNGIGIAIRRLITLPEVTTLQLVILDNALPQLCITLPAKLIEDYQSGKCDLDGVYRNMQMTTSTKTAMEALKGTKRESTTLGKVDVVLYPGVMLVNNVTYKLYKAAFELQPAVEMQLWKGASLRLQVCLPIVNNEPGKWDCIRPGYLTLRQEFRLDNHWKGYLTGGNFSDDRQGLAAGIGYFSSDGRWTVEGEGGITGSSHLYGNDWGMSKWKRVNGQLSVGYFIPQVNTQLKVSGGRFIYGDYGVCGILSRYFGEYVVGLYGMYTDGETNAGFHFSIPLPGKKRSRHAVRVMLPDYFAFQYDMRSGNEFARRALGVSYRTEPKSAENSRFWQPDYIRYYLIRTNEKTKLK
;
A
#
# COMPACT_ATOMS: atom_id res chain seq x y z
N THR A 1 9.90 -3.34 -20.71
CA THR A 1 10.03 -2.03 -20.06
C THR A 1 10.59 -2.21 -18.67
N SER A 2 11.71 -1.54 -18.35
CA SER A 2 12.22 -1.52 -17.00
C SER A 2 11.29 -0.68 -16.14
N VAL A 3 10.55 -1.31 -15.25
CA VAL A 3 9.61 -0.63 -14.39
C VAL A 3 10.35 -0.08 -13.18
N TYR A 4 10.15 1.19 -12.87
CA TYR A 4 10.48 1.76 -11.58
C TYR A 4 9.40 1.28 -10.62
N ARG A 5 9.78 0.59 -9.55
CA ARG A 5 8.85 0.09 -8.56
C ARG A 5 8.30 1.29 -7.75
N GLY A 6 6.98 1.32 -7.56
CA GLY A 6 6.28 2.14 -6.56
C GLY A 6 6.28 3.66 -6.74
N SER A 7 7.04 4.22 -7.67
CA SER A 7 7.21 5.67 -7.79
C SER A 7 6.34 6.27 -8.89
N TYR A 8 5.60 7.34 -8.59
CA TYR A 8 4.91 8.17 -9.59
C TYR A 8 5.88 8.74 -10.64
N ASN A 9 7.14 8.94 -10.29
CA ASN A 9 8.20 9.30 -11.23
C ASN A 9 8.30 8.30 -12.38
N GLY A 10 8.09 7.01 -12.14
CA GLY A 10 8.11 5.99 -13.18
C GLY A 10 7.08 6.24 -14.27
N ILE A 11 5.90 6.73 -13.89
CA ILE A 11 4.83 7.11 -14.83
C ILE A 11 5.31 8.31 -15.68
N GLY A 12 5.83 9.34 -15.05
CA GLY A 12 6.35 10.54 -15.75
C GLY A 12 7.49 10.23 -16.70
N ILE A 13 8.44 9.37 -16.28
CA ILE A 13 9.55 8.93 -17.15
C ILE A 13 9.04 8.13 -18.35
N ALA A 14 8.06 7.24 -18.14
CA ALA A 14 7.47 6.45 -19.23
C ALA A 14 6.76 7.37 -20.24
N ILE A 15 5.93 8.29 -19.78
CA ILE A 15 5.25 9.26 -20.64
C ILE A 15 6.28 10.05 -21.43
N ARG A 16 7.24 10.73 -20.75
CA ARG A 16 8.25 11.56 -21.38
C ARG A 16 9.02 10.83 -22.48
N ARG A 17 9.44 9.59 -22.22
CA ARG A 17 10.20 8.80 -23.19
C ARG A 17 9.37 8.36 -24.39
N LEU A 18 8.10 8.06 -24.19
CA LEU A 18 7.24 7.56 -25.27
C LEU A 18 6.75 8.68 -26.18
N ILE A 19 6.38 9.85 -25.63
CA ILE A 19 5.89 10.98 -26.45
C ILE A 19 6.97 11.67 -27.29
N THR A 20 8.26 11.45 -26.96
CA THR A 20 9.37 11.96 -27.77
C THR A 20 9.66 11.11 -29.00
N LEU A 21 9.09 9.91 -29.11
CA LEU A 21 9.27 9.06 -30.27
C LEU A 21 8.36 9.54 -31.41
N PRO A 22 8.91 9.84 -32.62
CA PRO A 22 8.11 10.40 -33.72
C PRO A 22 7.05 9.42 -34.26
N GLU A 23 7.25 8.13 -34.04
CA GLU A 23 6.32 7.06 -34.46
C GLU A 23 5.07 6.96 -33.58
N VAL A 24 5.06 7.62 -32.41
CA VAL A 24 3.95 7.57 -31.47
C VAL A 24 2.96 8.67 -31.78
N THR A 25 1.82 8.30 -32.36
CA THR A 25 0.71 9.19 -32.65
C THR A 25 -0.35 9.21 -31.54
N THR A 26 -0.51 8.10 -30.81
CA THR A 26 -1.42 7.99 -29.65
C THR A 26 -0.74 7.19 -28.58
N LEU A 27 -1.00 7.49 -27.32
CA LEU A 27 -0.45 6.73 -26.19
C LEU A 27 -1.56 6.35 -25.21
N GLN A 28 -1.67 5.05 -24.98
CA GLN A 28 -2.49 4.52 -23.91
C GLN A 28 -1.62 3.68 -22.98
N LEU A 29 -1.45 4.15 -21.74
CA LEU A 29 -0.59 3.52 -20.74
C LEU A 29 -1.47 2.90 -19.64
N VAL A 30 -1.41 1.59 -19.47
CA VAL A 30 -2.08 0.88 -18.40
C VAL A 30 -1.07 0.54 -17.32
N ILE A 31 -1.30 1.05 -16.12
CA ILE A 31 -0.46 0.77 -14.95
C ILE A 31 -0.96 -0.52 -14.32
N LEU A 32 -0.04 -1.46 -14.12
CA LEU A 32 -0.33 -2.77 -13.51
C LEU A 32 0.34 -2.86 -12.13
N ASP A 33 -0.39 -3.36 -11.15
CA ASP A 33 0.13 -3.83 -9.88
C ASP A 33 -0.25 -5.31 -9.72
N ASN A 34 0.70 -6.16 -9.37
CA ASN A 34 0.53 -7.62 -9.29
C ASN A 34 -0.14 -8.22 -10.55
N ALA A 35 0.24 -7.72 -11.73
CA ALA A 35 -0.36 -8.01 -13.04
C ALA A 35 -1.86 -7.66 -13.16
N LEU A 36 -2.44 -6.93 -12.22
CA LEU A 36 -3.79 -6.40 -12.27
C LEU A 36 -3.79 -4.93 -12.67
N PRO A 37 -4.66 -4.50 -13.58
CA PRO A 37 -4.72 -3.11 -14.02
C PRO A 37 -5.23 -2.21 -12.89
N GLN A 38 -4.57 -1.07 -12.67
CA GLN A 38 -4.92 -0.11 -11.62
C GLN A 38 -5.45 1.21 -12.21
N LEU A 39 -4.75 1.74 -13.21
CA LEU A 39 -4.99 3.05 -13.78
C LEU A 39 -4.75 2.99 -15.29
N CYS A 40 -5.54 3.71 -16.04
CA CYS A 40 -5.32 3.97 -17.47
C CYS A 40 -5.04 5.45 -17.68
N ILE A 41 -3.98 5.76 -18.41
CA ILE A 41 -3.58 7.10 -18.83
C ILE A 41 -3.67 7.15 -20.35
N THR A 42 -4.42 8.09 -20.89
CA THR A 42 -4.61 8.28 -22.33
C THR A 42 -4.14 9.66 -22.76
N LEU A 43 -3.25 9.71 -23.74
CA LEU A 43 -2.83 10.93 -24.42
C LEU A 43 -3.40 10.90 -25.85
N PRO A 44 -4.34 11.80 -26.18
CA PRO A 44 -4.88 11.92 -27.52
C PRO A 44 -3.81 12.33 -28.55
N ALA A 45 -4.00 11.97 -29.82
CA ALA A 45 -3.06 12.27 -30.90
C ALA A 45 -2.71 13.76 -30.97
N LYS A 46 -3.71 14.64 -30.92
CA LYS A 46 -3.51 16.09 -30.95
C LYS A 46 -2.56 16.59 -29.84
N LEU A 47 -2.66 16.04 -28.65
CA LEU A 47 -1.79 16.41 -27.51
C LEU A 47 -0.33 16.01 -27.75
N ILE A 48 -0.11 14.86 -28.38
CA ILE A 48 1.23 14.39 -28.74
C ILE A 48 1.81 15.22 -29.89
N GLU A 49 1.02 15.50 -30.92
CA GLU A 49 1.40 16.39 -32.03
C GLU A 49 1.77 17.80 -31.55
N ASP A 50 0.96 18.38 -30.66
CA ASP A 50 1.21 19.69 -30.08
C ASP A 50 2.52 19.70 -29.25
N TYR A 51 2.82 18.61 -28.54
CA TYR A 51 4.09 18.46 -27.84
C TYR A 51 5.28 18.30 -28.80
N GLN A 52 5.17 17.43 -29.80
CA GLN A 52 6.24 17.16 -30.77
C GLN A 52 6.54 18.39 -31.67
N SER A 53 5.53 19.19 -31.95
CA SER A 53 5.66 20.45 -32.71
C SER A 53 6.11 21.67 -31.84
N GLY A 54 6.28 21.49 -30.55
CA GLY A 54 6.67 22.52 -29.61
C GLY A 54 5.56 23.52 -29.22
N LYS A 55 4.31 23.27 -29.62
CA LYS A 55 3.15 24.10 -29.25
C LYS A 55 2.71 23.89 -27.81
N CYS A 56 3.02 22.76 -27.23
CA CYS A 56 2.70 22.40 -25.86
C CYS A 56 3.96 21.90 -25.14
N ASP A 57 4.17 22.33 -23.90
CA ASP A 57 5.24 21.81 -23.06
C ASP A 57 4.78 20.56 -22.26
N LEU A 58 5.71 19.95 -21.54
CA LEU A 58 5.43 18.74 -20.75
C LEU A 58 4.40 18.98 -19.64
N ASP A 59 4.35 20.19 -19.07
CA ASP A 59 3.34 20.55 -18.08
C ASP A 59 1.95 20.59 -18.70
N GLY A 60 1.85 21.10 -19.92
CA GLY A 60 0.63 21.08 -20.73
C GLY A 60 0.18 19.66 -21.03
N VAL A 61 1.11 18.76 -21.34
CA VAL A 61 0.80 17.32 -21.50
C VAL A 61 0.21 16.75 -20.22
N TYR A 62 0.84 16.98 -19.07
CA TYR A 62 0.35 16.46 -17.78
C TYR A 62 -1.01 17.04 -17.36
N ARG A 63 -1.29 18.32 -17.70
CA ARG A 63 -2.58 18.96 -17.43
C ARG A 63 -3.71 18.37 -18.26
N ASN A 64 -3.45 18.02 -19.52
CA ASN A 64 -4.46 17.63 -20.51
C ASN A 64 -4.56 16.10 -20.70
N MET A 65 -3.67 15.29 -20.12
CA MET A 65 -3.79 13.83 -20.18
C MET A 65 -5.04 13.37 -19.43
N GLN A 66 -5.70 12.36 -19.98
CA GLN A 66 -6.85 11.72 -19.37
C GLN A 66 -6.39 10.56 -18.48
N MET A 67 -6.92 10.48 -17.27
CA MET A 67 -6.64 9.40 -16.35
C MET A 67 -7.92 8.87 -15.73
N THR A 68 -8.05 7.55 -15.68
CA THR A 68 -9.20 6.88 -15.09
C THR A 68 -8.82 5.56 -14.45
N THR A 69 -9.51 5.19 -13.39
CA THR A 69 -9.41 3.85 -12.78
C THR A 69 -10.14 2.79 -13.58
N SER A 70 -11.00 3.19 -14.56
CA SER A 70 -11.67 2.28 -15.50
C SER A 70 -10.69 1.83 -16.59
N THR A 71 -10.32 0.55 -16.58
CA THR A 71 -9.24 0.00 -17.42
C THR A 71 -9.72 -1.05 -18.44
N LYS A 72 -11.03 -1.35 -18.46
CA LYS A 72 -11.57 -2.46 -19.26
C LYS A 72 -11.30 -2.30 -20.76
N THR A 73 -11.63 -1.16 -21.33
CA THR A 73 -11.43 -0.87 -22.76
C THR A 73 -9.97 -0.94 -23.17
N ALA A 74 -9.08 -0.36 -22.33
CA ALA A 74 -7.65 -0.39 -22.58
C ALA A 74 -7.08 -1.82 -22.51
N MET A 75 -7.57 -2.63 -21.57
CA MET A 75 -7.16 -4.03 -21.46
C MET A 75 -7.71 -4.89 -22.62
N GLU A 76 -8.87 -4.57 -23.15
CA GLU A 76 -9.42 -5.23 -24.33
C GLU A 76 -8.57 -4.94 -25.58
N ALA A 77 -8.10 -3.72 -25.75
CA ALA A 77 -7.21 -3.34 -26.84
C ALA A 77 -5.83 -4.06 -26.74
N LEU A 78 -5.41 -4.45 -25.54
CA LEU A 78 -4.16 -5.20 -25.32
C LEU A 78 -4.32 -6.72 -25.46
N LYS A 79 -5.54 -7.24 -25.69
CA LYS A 79 -5.73 -8.68 -25.91
C LYS A 79 -5.03 -9.12 -27.20
N GLY A 80 -4.26 -10.18 -27.09
CA GLY A 80 -3.50 -10.73 -28.24
C GLY A 80 -2.11 -10.13 -28.44
N THR A 81 -1.74 -9.05 -27.75
CA THR A 81 -0.39 -8.51 -27.82
C THR A 81 0.59 -9.36 -26.97
N LYS A 82 1.75 -9.67 -27.54
CA LYS A 82 2.80 -10.42 -26.85
C LYS A 82 3.41 -9.56 -25.75
N ARG A 83 3.48 -10.11 -24.55
CA ARG A 83 4.19 -9.46 -23.43
C ARG A 83 5.69 -9.65 -23.61
N GLU A 84 6.43 -8.56 -23.66
CA GLU A 84 7.90 -8.59 -23.75
C GLU A 84 8.59 -8.84 -22.39
N SER A 85 7.92 -8.52 -21.29
CA SER A 85 8.47 -8.73 -19.94
C SER A 85 7.38 -9.14 -18.96
N THR A 86 7.75 -9.97 -17.98
CA THR A 86 6.86 -10.40 -16.91
C THR A 86 7.56 -10.26 -15.55
N THR A 87 6.76 -10.07 -14.51
CA THR A 87 7.20 -10.16 -13.11
C THR A 87 6.93 -11.53 -12.50
N LEU A 88 6.22 -12.39 -13.23
CA LEU A 88 5.87 -13.74 -12.77
C LEU A 88 7.12 -14.57 -12.50
N GLY A 89 7.15 -15.25 -11.36
CA GLY A 89 8.23 -16.12 -10.94
C GLY A 89 9.53 -15.40 -10.56
N LYS A 90 9.57 -14.08 -10.54
CA LYS A 90 10.73 -13.32 -10.05
C LYS A 90 10.65 -13.16 -8.54
N VAL A 91 11.78 -13.41 -7.90
CA VAL A 91 11.94 -13.36 -6.45
C VAL A 91 12.56 -12.03 -6.05
N ASP A 92 11.89 -11.29 -5.19
CA ASP A 92 12.39 -10.09 -4.54
C ASP A 92 12.69 -10.41 -3.07
N VAL A 93 13.93 -10.17 -2.63
CA VAL A 93 14.31 -10.20 -1.22
C VAL A 93 14.24 -8.76 -0.71
N VAL A 94 13.23 -8.46 0.09
CA VAL A 94 12.95 -7.10 0.56
C VAL A 94 13.33 -6.98 2.03
N LEU A 95 14.19 -6.02 2.37
CA LEU A 95 14.63 -5.77 3.73
C LEU A 95 13.78 -4.67 4.36
N TYR A 96 12.78 -5.05 5.14
CA TYR A 96 11.91 -4.11 5.84
C TYR A 96 12.52 -3.66 7.17
N PRO A 97 12.62 -2.36 7.45
CA PRO A 97 12.89 -1.87 8.80
C PRO A 97 11.60 -1.96 9.62
N GLY A 98 11.64 -2.66 10.75
CA GLY A 98 10.54 -2.74 11.70
C GLY A 98 10.81 -1.81 12.88
N VAL A 99 9.90 -0.87 13.15
CA VAL A 99 9.98 0.04 14.29
C VAL A 99 8.69 -0.04 15.07
N MET A 100 8.79 -0.31 16.34
CA MET A 100 7.72 -0.21 17.33
C MET A 100 8.03 0.93 18.29
N LEU A 101 7.09 1.81 18.50
CA LEU A 101 7.11 2.80 19.55
C LEU A 101 5.69 2.93 20.12
N VAL A 102 5.54 2.60 21.38
CA VAL A 102 4.27 2.66 22.10
C VAL A 102 4.47 3.40 23.39
N ASN A 103 3.59 4.36 23.68
CA ASN A 103 3.51 4.97 25.00
C ASN A 103 2.69 4.05 25.93
N ASN A 104 3.21 3.83 27.13
CA ASN A 104 2.47 3.15 28.19
C ASN A 104 2.75 3.86 29.51
N VAL A 105 1.96 4.87 29.81
CA VAL A 105 2.16 5.80 30.91
C VAL A 105 2.25 5.10 32.28
N THR A 106 1.72 3.89 32.42
CA THR A 106 1.58 3.22 33.71
C THR A 106 2.88 2.54 34.20
N TYR A 107 3.72 2.04 33.28
CA TYR A 107 4.90 1.24 33.66
C TYR A 107 6.21 1.71 33.04
N LYS A 108 6.19 2.18 31.83
CA LYS A 108 7.35 2.73 31.10
C LYS A 108 6.89 3.84 30.20
N LEU A 109 7.59 4.96 30.20
CA LEU A 109 7.27 6.10 29.37
C LEU A 109 7.19 5.73 27.89
N TYR A 110 8.11 4.86 27.43
CA TYR A 110 8.13 4.34 26.07
C TYR A 110 8.57 2.88 26.03
N LYS A 111 7.85 2.08 25.25
CA LYS A 111 8.26 0.77 24.77
C LYS A 111 8.73 0.93 23.34
N ALA A 112 9.98 0.59 23.07
CA ALA A 112 10.59 0.73 21.76
C ALA A 112 11.30 -0.55 21.34
N ALA A 113 11.16 -0.90 20.07
CA ALA A 113 11.91 -1.98 19.46
C ALA A 113 12.27 -1.61 18.01
N PHE A 114 13.46 -2.03 17.60
CA PHE A 114 13.89 -1.98 16.20
C PHE A 114 14.28 -3.38 15.74
N GLU A 115 13.78 -3.74 14.57
CA GLU A 115 13.98 -5.05 13.96
C GLU A 115 14.35 -4.90 12.49
N LEU A 116 15.11 -5.87 11.99
CA LEU A 116 15.24 -6.09 10.56
C LEU A 116 14.29 -7.22 10.16
N GLN A 117 13.47 -6.98 9.14
CA GLN A 117 12.44 -7.92 8.72
C GLN A 117 12.63 -8.32 7.25
N PRO A 118 13.63 -9.19 6.92
CA PRO A 118 13.80 -9.70 5.56
C PRO A 118 12.58 -10.51 5.13
N ALA A 119 12.13 -10.25 3.91
CA ALA A 119 11.02 -10.95 3.27
C ALA A 119 11.39 -11.43 1.88
N VAL A 120 10.99 -12.64 1.54
CA VAL A 120 10.97 -13.16 0.18
C VAL A 120 9.59 -12.90 -0.40
N GLU A 121 9.53 -12.16 -1.49
CA GLU A 121 8.29 -11.82 -2.19
C GLU A 121 8.33 -12.34 -3.61
N MET A 122 7.27 -12.98 -4.04
CA MET A 122 7.17 -13.56 -5.37
C MET A 122 5.73 -13.43 -5.89
N GLN A 123 5.61 -13.02 -7.15
CA GLN A 123 4.35 -13.09 -7.88
C GLN A 123 4.23 -14.47 -8.52
N LEU A 124 3.22 -15.25 -8.11
CA LEU A 124 3.03 -16.63 -8.60
C LEU A 124 2.27 -16.68 -9.92
N TRP A 125 1.14 -15.98 -9.99
CA TRP A 125 0.33 -15.79 -11.19
C TRP A 125 -0.40 -14.43 -11.11
N LYS A 126 -1.29 -14.15 -12.04
CA LYS A 126 -2.01 -12.88 -12.09
C LYS A 126 -2.81 -12.66 -10.81
N GLY A 127 -2.47 -11.61 -10.07
CA GLY A 127 -3.08 -11.23 -8.80
C GLY A 127 -2.62 -12.07 -7.61
N ALA A 128 -1.82 -13.13 -7.80
CA ALA A 128 -1.33 -13.95 -6.70
C ALA A 128 0.08 -13.57 -6.27
N SER A 129 0.26 -13.40 -4.98
CA SER A 129 1.56 -13.10 -4.37
C SER A 129 1.81 -13.96 -3.13
N LEU A 130 3.04 -14.44 -3.02
CA LEU A 130 3.57 -15.11 -1.85
C LEU A 130 4.52 -14.16 -1.12
N ARG A 131 4.41 -14.09 0.20
CA ARG A 131 5.36 -13.38 1.06
C ARG A 131 5.76 -14.27 2.23
N LEU A 132 7.08 -14.39 2.42
CA LEU A 132 7.69 -15.12 3.52
C LEU A 132 8.64 -14.18 4.24
N GLN A 133 8.29 -13.74 5.44
CA GLN A 133 9.03 -12.74 6.22
C GLN A 133 9.45 -13.32 7.56
N VAL A 134 10.63 -12.93 8.01
CA VAL A 134 11.19 -13.24 9.34
C VAL A 134 11.52 -11.92 10.03
N CYS A 135 11.22 -11.82 11.32
CA CYS A 135 11.55 -10.69 12.16
C CYS A 135 12.82 -11.00 12.96
N LEU A 136 13.88 -10.22 12.75
CA LEU A 136 15.16 -10.32 13.42
C LEU A 136 15.29 -9.15 14.41
N PRO A 137 15.26 -9.39 15.74
CA PRO A 137 15.42 -8.34 16.73
C PRO A 137 16.83 -7.75 16.67
N ILE A 138 16.94 -6.42 16.75
CA ILE A 138 18.22 -5.70 16.78
C ILE A 138 18.40 -5.01 18.12
N VAL A 139 17.43 -4.17 18.51
CA VAL A 139 17.43 -3.45 19.79
C VAL A 139 16.01 -3.34 20.30
N ASN A 140 15.79 -3.61 21.58
CA ASN A 140 14.53 -3.37 22.24
C ASN A 140 14.70 -3.07 23.73
N ASN A 141 13.70 -2.47 24.34
CA ASN A 141 13.61 -2.29 25.78
C ASN A 141 12.41 -3.05 26.40
N GLU A 142 11.80 -3.94 25.63
CA GLU A 142 10.65 -4.75 26.04
C GLU A 142 11.02 -6.24 25.88
N PRO A 143 11.24 -6.97 26.98
CA PRO A 143 11.56 -8.39 26.92
C PRO A 143 10.38 -9.23 26.39
N GLY A 144 10.69 -10.45 25.96
CA GLY A 144 9.71 -11.40 25.47
C GLY A 144 9.77 -11.60 23.97
N LYS A 145 8.65 -11.42 23.25
CA LYS A 145 8.63 -11.68 21.80
C LYS A 145 9.60 -10.83 20.98
N TRP A 146 9.99 -9.67 21.49
CA TRP A 146 10.91 -8.75 20.83
C TRP A 146 12.39 -9.14 20.97
N ASP A 147 12.69 -10.15 21.77
CA ASP A 147 14.04 -10.72 21.91
C ASP A 147 14.26 -11.94 21.00
N CYS A 148 13.19 -12.48 20.40
CA CYS A 148 13.24 -13.72 19.66
C CYS A 148 13.13 -13.50 18.16
N ILE A 149 13.86 -14.32 17.39
CA ILE A 149 13.61 -14.48 15.96
C ILE A 149 12.23 -15.11 15.81
N ARG A 150 11.38 -14.50 15.00
CA ARG A 150 10.00 -14.97 14.83
C ARG A 150 9.50 -14.78 13.40
N PRO A 151 8.47 -15.56 12.98
CA PRO A 151 7.82 -15.33 11.71
C PRO A 151 7.14 -13.95 11.70
N GLY A 152 7.29 -13.23 10.58
CA GLY A 152 6.50 -12.07 10.24
C GLY A 152 5.29 -12.48 9.39
N TYR A 153 5.12 -11.84 8.24
CA TYR A 153 4.09 -12.22 7.28
C TYR A 153 4.49 -13.50 6.54
N LEU A 154 3.70 -14.55 6.70
CA LEU A 154 3.79 -15.78 5.90
C LEU A 154 2.46 -15.91 5.16
N THR A 155 2.30 -15.24 4.03
CA THR A 155 0.99 -15.05 3.40
C THR A 155 0.98 -15.45 1.95
N LEU A 156 -0.10 -16.13 1.56
CA LEU A 156 -0.54 -16.28 0.18
C LEU A 156 -1.76 -15.38 -0.03
N ARG A 157 -1.65 -14.44 -0.97
CA ARG A 157 -2.69 -13.49 -1.28
C ARG A 157 -3.11 -13.59 -2.74
N GLN A 158 -4.40 -13.66 -2.99
CA GLN A 158 -5.00 -13.52 -4.31
C GLN A 158 -5.80 -12.24 -4.38
N GLU A 159 -5.45 -11.39 -5.32
CA GLU A 159 -6.19 -10.17 -5.65
C GLU A 159 -7.03 -10.38 -6.91
N PHE A 160 -8.18 -9.74 -6.95
CA PHE A 160 -9.12 -9.80 -8.06
C PHE A 160 -9.49 -8.40 -8.51
N ARG A 161 -9.65 -8.24 -9.81
CA ARG A 161 -10.38 -7.12 -10.38
C ARG A 161 -11.66 -7.65 -10.99
N LEU A 162 -12.79 -7.39 -10.33
CA LEU A 162 -14.09 -7.95 -10.70
C LEU A 162 -14.67 -7.19 -11.89
N ASP A 163 -14.54 -5.85 -11.87
CA ASP A 163 -14.88 -4.99 -13.00
C ASP A 163 -14.06 -3.67 -12.99
N ASN A 164 -14.59 -2.62 -13.61
CA ASN A 164 -13.94 -1.31 -13.70
C ASN A 164 -13.71 -0.64 -12.33
N HIS A 165 -14.63 -0.88 -11.39
CA HIS A 165 -14.68 -0.19 -10.10
C HIS A 165 -14.42 -1.11 -8.91
N TRP A 166 -14.65 -2.41 -9.07
CA TRP A 166 -14.59 -3.35 -7.97
C TRP A 166 -13.29 -4.13 -7.95
N LYS A 167 -12.64 -4.12 -6.80
CA LYS A 167 -11.45 -4.92 -6.50
C LYS A 167 -11.70 -5.74 -5.25
N GLY A 168 -11.10 -6.91 -5.18
CA GLY A 168 -11.19 -7.75 -4.00
C GLY A 168 -9.90 -8.50 -3.76
N TYR A 169 -9.79 -9.07 -2.57
CA TYR A 169 -8.69 -9.96 -2.22
C TYR A 169 -9.11 -11.05 -1.26
N LEU A 170 -8.35 -12.14 -1.30
CA LEU A 170 -8.36 -13.20 -0.29
C LEU A 170 -6.91 -13.44 0.13
N THR A 171 -6.66 -13.50 1.43
CA THR A 171 -5.34 -13.74 1.99
C THR A 171 -5.42 -14.80 3.08
N GLY A 172 -4.56 -15.81 3.00
CA GLY A 172 -4.40 -16.81 4.04
C GLY A 172 -2.96 -16.85 4.55
N GLY A 173 -2.79 -17.13 5.84
CA GLY A 173 -1.46 -17.30 6.41
C GLY A 173 -1.26 -16.68 7.78
N ASN A 174 0.00 -16.33 8.09
CA ASN A 174 0.40 -15.62 9.30
C ASN A 174 0.44 -14.12 9.04
N PHE A 175 -0.21 -13.36 9.89
CA PHE A 175 -0.44 -11.92 9.80
C PHE A 175 0.34 -11.17 10.89
N SER A 176 0.20 -9.84 10.95
CA SER A 176 0.72 -9.06 12.08
C SER A 176 0.00 -9.42 13.38
N ASP A 177 0.53 -8.91 14.49
CA ASP A 177 -0.06 -9.00 15.83
C ASP A 177 -0.33 -10.44 16.30
N ASP A 178 0.59 -11.34 15.92
CA ASP A 178 0.56 -12.76 16.31
C ASP A 178 -0.76 -13.45 15.91
N ARG A 179 -1.24 -13.17 14.70
CA ARG A 179 -2.47 -13.74 14.15
C ARG A 179 -2.20 -14.62 12.95
N GLN A 180 -3.01 -15.67 12.79
CA GLN A 180 -3.03 -16.55 11.63
C GLN A 180 -4.47 -16.87 11.24
N GLY A 181 -4.74 -17.02 9.94
CA GLY A 181 -6.10 -17.30 9.49
C GLY A 181 -6.36 -16.94 8.04
N LEU A 182 -7.62 -16.58 7.78
CA LEU A 182 -8.09 -16.10 6.49
C LEU A 182 -8.67 -14.69 6.63
N ALA A 183 -8.37 -13.84 5.67
CA ALA A 183 -8.91 -12.51 5.54
C ALA A 183 -9.32 -12.24 4.10
N ALA A 184 -10.43 -11.55 3.91
CA ALA A 184 -10.94 -11.15 2.62
C ALA A 184 -11.39 -9.70 2.65
N GLY A 185 -11.34 -9.04 1.51
CA GLY A 185 -11.86 -7.69 1.34
C GLY A 185 -12.38 -7.45 -0.06
N ILE A 186 -13.31 -6.52 -0.17
CA ILE A 186 -13.85 -6.01 -1.42
C ILE A 186 -13.96 -4.50 -1.33
N GLY A 187 -13.62 -3.79 -2.40
CA GLY A 187 -13.68 -2.35 -2.46
C GLY A 187 -14.24 -1.83 -3.76
N TYR A 188 -15.04 -0.80 -3.65
CA TYR A 188 -15.50 0.04 -4.75
C TYR A 188 -14.61 1.27 -4.87
N PHE A 189 -14.22 1.63 -6.10
CA PHE A 189 -13.40 2.79 -6.43
C PHE A 189 -14.05 3.58 -7.55
N SER A 190 -14.34 4.85 -7.33
CA SER A 190 -14.91 5.73 -8.37
C SER A 190 -13.95 5.89 -9.55
N SER A 191 -14.46 6.22 -10.73
CA SER A 191 -13.64 6.38 -11.95
C SER A 191 -12.58 7.47 -11.82
N ASP A 192 -12.87 8.53 -11.06
CA ASP A 192 -11.95 9.61 -10.73
C ASP A 192 -10.99 9.26 -9.58
N GLY A 193 -11.20 8.13 -8.92
CA GLY A 193 -10.41 7.64 -7.79
C GLY A 193 -10.62 8.40 -6.49
N ARG A 194 -11.57 9.35 -6.41
CA ARG A 194 -11.78 10.17 -5.22
C ARG A 194 -12.53 9.45 -4.12
N TRP A 195 -13.56 8.67 -4.49
CA TRP A 195 -14.35 7.90 -3.55
C TRP A 195 -13.91 6.45 -3.49
N THR A 196 -13.79 5.94 -2.27
CA THR A 196 -13.56 4.53 -2.00
C THR A 196 -14.54 4.02 -0.94
N VAL A 197 -15.10 2.84 -1.15
CA VAL A 197 -15.90 2.13 -0.14
C VAL A 197 -15.34 0.72 -0.06
N GLU A 198 -14.85 0.34 1.10
CA GLU A 198 -14.14 -0.94 1.28
C GLU A 198 -14.73 -1.70 2.46
N GLY A 199 -15.07 -2.97 2.22
CA GLY A 199 -15.44 -3.93 3.26
C GLY A 199 -14.34 -4.98 3.40
N GLU A 200 -13.90 -5.24 4.62
CA GLU A 200 -12.93 -6.30 4.90
C GLU A 200 -13.32 -7.08 6.13
N GLY A 201 -12.90 -8.32 6.19
CA GLY A 201 -13.14 -9.17 7.34
C GLY A 201 -12.29 -10.42 7.33
N GLY A 202 -12.31 -11.14 8.44
CA GLY A 202 -11.55 -12.36 8.55
C GLY A 202 -11.90 -13.21 9.76
N ILE A 203 -11.35 -14.42 9.73
CA ILE A 203 -11.40 -15.36 10.83
C ILE A 203 -9.99 -15.77 11.19
N THR A 204 -9.61 -15.58 12.45
CA THR A 204 -8.23 -15.78 12.89
C THR A 204 -8.13 -16.54 14.21
N GLY A 205 -6.95 -17.14 14.41
CA GLY A 205 -6.45 -17.65 15.67
C GLY A 205 -5.16 -16.91 16.06
N SER A 206 -4.64 -17.18 17.26
CA SER A 206 -3.31 -16.72 17.66
C SER A 206 -2.22 -17.55 16.99
N SER A 207 -1.08 -16.93 16.73
CA SER A 207 0.12 -17.57 16.22
C SER A 207 1.31 -16.86 16.86
N HIS A 208 1.98 -17.48 17.80
CA HIS A 208 3.14 -16.89 18.49
C HIS A 208 4.27 -17.90 18.59
N LEU A 209 5.47 -17.42 18.38
CA LEU A 209 6.69 -18.19 18.50
C LEU A 209 7.50 -17.64 19.68
N TYR A 210 7.74 -18.49 20.69
CA TYR A 210 8.63 -18.21 21.80
C TYR A 210 9.74 -19.26 21.84
N GLY A 211 10.97 -18.83 21.60
CA GLY A 211 12.07 -19.77 21.47
C GLY A 211 11.81 -20.75 20.32
N ASN A 212 11.69 -22.04 20.65
CA ASN A 212 11.42 -23.09 19.65
C ASN A 212 9.95 -23.54 19.60
N ASP A 213 9.11 -23.00 20.47
CA ASP A 213 7.69 -23.39 20.56
C ASP A 213 6.82 -22.45 19.74
N TRP A 214 6.25 -22.97 18.66
CA TRP A 214 5.26 -22.28 17.87
C TRP A 214 3.85 -22.68 18.30
N GLY A 215 3.27 -21.81 19.13
CA GLY A 215 1.90 -21.97 19.60
C GLY A 215 0.88 -21.45 18.60
N MET A 216 -0.07 -22.27 18.21
CA MET A 216 -1.19 -21.90 17.36
C MET A 216 -2.52 -22.22 18.01
N SER A 217 -3.48 -21.31 17.94
CA SER A 217 -4.86 -21.59 18.36
C SER A 217 -5.79 -21.82 17.18
N LYS A 218 -6.94 -22.45 17.46
CA LYS A 218 -8.03 -22.58 16.48
C LYS A 218 -8.54 -21.19 16.05
N TRP A 219 -9.04 -21.08 14.83
CA TRP A 219 -9.65 -19.87 14.28
C TRP A 219 -11.02 -19.61 14.92
N LYS A 220 -11.07 -18.74 15.90
CA LYS A 220 -12.29 -18.42 16.66
C LYS A 220 -12.61 -16.92 16.70
N ARG A 221 -11.68 -16.07 16.26
CA ARG A 221 -11.83 -14.62 16.28
C ARG A 221 -12.29 -14.14 14.91
N VAL A 222 -13.51 -13.61 14.86
CA VAL A 222 -14.09 -13.01 13.66
C VAL A 222 -14.05 -11.50 13.81
N ASN A 223 -13.56 -10.82 12.81
CA ASN A 223 -13.57 -9.35 12.71
C ASN A 223 -14.11 -8.92 11.35
N GLY A 224 -14.56 -7.68 11.26
CA GLY A 224 -15.00 -7.09 9.99
C GLY A 224 -15.18 -5.60 10.13
N GLN A 225 -14.79 -4.85 9.09
CA GLN A 225 -14.86 -3.41 9.03
C GLN A 225 -15.40 -2.95 7.68
N LEU A 226 -16.15 -1.86 7.70
CA LEU A 226 -16.55 -1.09 6.54
C LEU A 226 -15.86 0.25 6.59
N SER A 227 -15.28 0.68 5.47
CA SER A 227 -14.57 1.95 5.37
C SER A 227 -15.11 2.77 4.21
N VAL A 228 -15.19 4.07 4.40
CA VAL A 228 -15.47 5.05 3.35
C VAL A 228 -14.33 6.05 3.32
N GLY A 229 -13.76 6.28 2.14
CA GLY A 229 -12.67 7.23 1.92
C GLY A 229 -13.03 8.26 0.87
N TYR A 230 -12.56 9.48 1.08
CA TYR A 230 -12.67 10.56 0.11
C TYR A 230 -11.34 11.31 -0.02
N PHE A 231 -10.88 11.49 -1.23
CA PHE A 231 -9.70 12.30 -1.54
C PHE A 231 -10.11 13.71 -1.93
N ILE A 232 -9.52 14.71 -1.28
CA ILE A 232 -9.73 16.16 -1.49
C ILE A 232 -8.55 16.69 -2.30
N PRO A 233 -8.68 16.89 -3.64
CA PRO A 233 -7.55 17.25 -4.50
C PRO A 233 -6.94 18.61 -4.17
N GLN A 234 -7.76 19.58 -3.73
CA GLN A 234 -7.32 20.97 -3.47
C GLN A 234 -6.23 21.05 -2.40
N VAL A 235 -6.28 20.13 -1.43
CA VAL A 235 -5.32 20.08 -0.32
C VAL A 235 -4.51 18.79 -0.28
N ASN A 236 -4.63 17.96 -1.31
CA ASN A 236 -3.96 16.66 -1.39
C ASN A 236 -4.14 15.81 -0.12
N THR A 237 -5.34 15.73 0.37
CA THR A 237 -5.67 15.10 1.65
C THR A 237 -6.74 14.05 1.45
N GLN A 238 -6.53 12.88 2.04
CA GLN A 238 -7.50 11.81 2.10
C GLN A 238 -8.11 11.74 3.50
N LEU A 239 -9.42 11.70 3.57
CA LEU A 239 -10.18 11.35 4.76
C LEU A 239 -10.72 9.93 4.60
N LYS A 240 -10.48 9.06 5.57
CA LYS A 240 -11.04 7.71 5.64
C LYS A 240 -11.73 7.53 6.99
N VAL A 241 -12.96 7.05 6.96
CA VAL A 241 -13.70 6.65 8.15
C VAL A 241 -14.01 5.17 8.05
N SER A 242 -13.75 4.42 9.08
CA SER A 242 -14.04 3.00 9.17
C SER A 242 -14.80 2.69 10.45
N GLY A 243 -15.68 1.71 10.40
CA GLY A 243 -16.41 1.21 11.55
C GLY A 243 -16.59 -0.30 11.44
N GLY A 244 -16.61 -0.97 12.59
CA GLY A 244 -16.78 -2.41 12.58
C GLY A 244 -16.43 -3.08 13.89
N ARG A 245 -16.25 -4.39 13.79
CA ARG A 245 -15.89 -5.29 14.89
C ARG A 245 -14.40 -5.61 14.85
N PHE A 246 -13.71 -5.34 15.95
CA PHE A 246 -12.30 -5.68 16.12
C PHE A 246 -12.09 -7.14 16.57
N ILE A 247 -10.82 -7.56 16.66
CA ILE A 247 -10.45 -8.97 16.89
C ILE A 247 -11.03 -9.53 18.19
N TYR A 248 -11.05 -8.73 19.26
CA TYR A 248 -11.49 -9.17 20.58
C TYR A 248 -12.99 -9.01 20.82
N GLY A 249 -13.72 -8.55 19.81
CA GLY A 249 -15.18 -8.52 19.79
C GLY A 249 -15.78 -7.17 20.12
N ASP A 250 -14.95 -6.18 20.43
CA ASP A 250 -15.34 -4.79 20.61
C ASP A 250 -15.72 -4.14 19.27
N TYR A 251 -16.61 -3.16 19.33
CA TYR A 251 -17.08 -2.38 18.18
C TYR A 251 -16.61 -0.95 18.28
N GLY A 252 -16.21 -0.37 17.16
CA GLY A 252 -15.76 1.00 17.16
C GLY A 252 -15.72 1.65 15.78
N VAL A 253 -15.36 2.93 15.81
CA VAL A 253 -15.14 3.74 14.62
C VAL A 253 -13.75 4.35 14.66
N CYS A 254 -13.13 4.49 13.49
CA CYS A 254 -11.81 5.09 13.33
C CYS A 254 -11.84 6.08 12.18
N GLY A 255 -11.41 7.30 12.42
CA GLY A 255 -11.19 8.33 11.42
C GLY A 255 -9.71 8.52 11.16
N ILE A 256 -9.30 8.55 9.90
CA ILE A 256 -7.91 8.73 9.46
C ILE A 256 -7.86 9.91 8.50
N LEU A 257 -6.99 10.86 8.77
CA LEU A 257 -6.69 11.99 7.90
C LEU A 257 -5.24 11.86 7.43
N SER A 258 -5.04 11.72 6.11
CA SER A 258 -3.71 11.57 5.51
C SER A 258 -3.45 12.66 4.49
N ARG A 259 -2.38 13.42 4.66
CA ARG A 259 -1.96 14.47 3.73
C ARG A 259 -0.71 14.04 2.97
N TYR A 260 -0.74 14.28 1.67
CA TYR A 260 0.32 13.87 0.74
C TYR A 260 1.20 15.05 0.34
N PHE A 261 2.52 14.87 0.47
CA PHE A 261 3.56 15.82 0.10
C PHE A 261 4.54 15.15 -0.88
N GLY A 262 4.18 15.08 -2.14
CA GLY A 262 4.91 14.24 -3.09
C GLY A 262 4.69 12.75 -2.76
N GLU A 263 5.75 12.01 -2.53
CA GLU A 263 5.66 10.61 -2.11
C GLU A 263 5.67 10.43 -0.58
N TYR A 264 5.76 11.53 0.18
CA TYR A 264 5.65 11.53 1.64
C TYR A 264 4.19 11.61 2.05
N VAL A 265 3.84 10.91 3.12
CA VAL A 265 2.51 10.99 3.73
C VAL A 265 2.67 11.29 5.21
N VAL A 266 1.84 12.19 5.72
CA VAL A 266 1.72 12.47 7.16
C VAL A 266 0.24 12.46 7.49
N GLY A 267 -0.15 11.83 8.58
CA GLY A 267 -1.54 11.76 8.96
C GLY A 267 -1.76 11.60 10.46
N LEU A 268 -2.99 11.82 10.82
CA LEU A 268 -3.52 11.63 12.16
C LEU A 268 -4.65 10.60 12.10
N TYR A 269 -4.86 9.89 13.19
CA TYR A 269 -6.05 9.08 13.35
C TYR A 269 -6.65 9.27 14.74
N GLY A 270 -7.96 9.10 14.82
CA GLY A 270 -8.70 9.01 16.06
C GLY A 270 -9.62 7.80 16.02
N MET A 271 -9.76 7.12 17.15
CA MET A 271 -10.57 5.92 17.30
C MET A 271 -11.42 6.03 18.54
N TYR A 272 -12.66 5.58 18.43
CA TYR A 272 -13.56 5.36 19.55
C TYR A 272 -14.06 3.93 19.51
N THR A 273 -13.90 3.20 20.60
CA THR A 273 -14.33 1.81 20.70
C THR A 273 -14.74 1.48 22.12
N ASP A 274 -15.93 0.95 22.28
CA ASP A 274 -16.47 0.40 23.53
C ASP A 274 -16.35 1.34 24.76
N GLY A 275 -16.61 2.65 24.54
CA GLY A 275 -16.54 3.70 25.56
C GLY A 275 -15.18 4.39 25.71
N GLU A 276 -14.13 3.89 25.05
CA GLU A 276 -12.77 4.39 25.17
C GLU A 276 -12.30 5.07 23.88
N THR A 277 -11.38 6.02 24.01
CA THR A 277 -10.80 6.76 22.89
C THR A 277 -9.30 6.47 22.75
N ASN A 278 -8.83 6.43 21.53
CA ASN A 278 -7.40 6.39 21.20
C ASN A 278 -7.12 7.32 20.04
N ALA A 279 -5.90 7.79 19.95
CA ALA A 279 -5.46 8.63 18.85
C ALA A 279 -3.98 8.38 18.56
N GLY A 280 -3.52 8.88 17.44
CA GLY A 280 -2.12 8.80 17.08
C GLY A 280 -1.84 9.49 15.77
N PHE A 281 -0.62 9.32 15.32
CA PHE A 281 -0.18 9.81 14.02
C PHE A 281 0.51 8.70 13.22
N HIS A 282 0.56 8.89 11.93
CA HIS A 282 1.33 8.03 11.05
C HIS A 282 2.08 8.87 10.02
N PHE A 283 3.17 8.34 9.54
CA PHE A 283 3.85 8.91 8.39
C PHE A 283 4.43 7.81 7.51
N SER A 284 4.71 8.17 6.27
CA SER A 284 5.39 7.31 5.32
C SER A 284 6.40 8.12 4.53
N ILE A 285 7.61 7.55 4.40
CA ILE A 285 8.75 8.16 3.74
C ILE A 285 9.15 7.27 2.57
N PRO A 286 9.27 7.80 1.33
CA PRO A 286 9.77 7.03 0.20
C PRO A 286 11.22 6.65 0.43
N LEU A 287 11.54 5.39 0.20
CA LEU A 287 12.91 4.90 0.22
C LEU A 287 13.51 4.95 -1.19
N PRO A 288 14.84 5.03 -1.33
CA PRO A 288 15.47 5.13 -2.63
C PRO A 288 15.05 3.99 -3.56
N GLY A 289 14.31 4.33 -4.60
CA GLY A 289 13.89 3.38 -5.63
C GLY A 289 15.09 2.91 -6.46
N LYS A 290 15.16 1.63 -6.72
CA LYS A 290 16.16 1.07 -7.63
C LYS A 290 15.51 0.68 -8.95
N LYS A 291 16.22 0.94 -10.04
CA LYS A 291 15.83 0.47 -11.36
C LYS A 291 15.75 -1.06 -11.33
N ARG A 292 14.65 -1.63 -11.81
CA ARG A 292 14.48 -3.08 -11.85
C ARG A 292 15.52 -3.70 -12.77
N SER A 293 16.39 -4.56 -12.21
CA SER A 293 17.30 -5.36 -13.01
C SER A 293 16.57 -6.51 -13.71
N ARG A 294 17.19 -7.09 -14.74
CA ARG A 294 16.64 -8.27 -15.44
C ARG A 294 16.92 -9.59 -14.69
N HIS A 295 17.59 -9.53 -13.53
CA HIS A 295 17.91 -10.73 -12.76
C HIS A 295 16.63 -11.34 -12.16
N ALA A 296 16.64 -12.67 -12.03
CA ALA A 296 15.53 -13.42 -11.45
C ALA A 296 15.36 -13.15 -9.95
N VAL A 297 16.47 -12.92 -9.24
CA VAL A 297 16.51 -12.63 -7.80
C VAL A 297 17.18 -11.28 -7.57
N ARG A 298 16.66 -10.47 -6.67
CA ARG A 298 17.30 -9.22 -6.26
C ARG A 298 17.03 -8.92 -4.81
N VAL A 299 17.97 -8.21 -4.18
CA VAL A 299 17.84 -7.67 -2.82
C VAL A 299 17.53 -6.18 -2.91
N MET A 300 16.55 -5.71 -2.14
CA MET A 300 16.11 -4.33 -2.17
C MET A 300 15.49 -3.88 -0.84
N LEU A 301 15.35 -2.57 -0.67
CA LEU A 301 14.52 -1.98 0.36
C LEU A 301 13.05 -1.95 -0.10
N PRO A 302 12.08 -1.86 0.82
CA PRO A 302 10.70 -1.59 0.46
C PRO A 302 10.57 -0.21 -0.20
N ASP A 303 9.44 0.03 -0.88
CA ASP A 303 9.22 1.31 -1.56
C ASP A 303 9.10 2.47 -0.57
N TYR A 304 8.56 2.19 0.62
CA TYR A 304 8.36 3.16 1.68
C TYR A 304 8.76 2.61 3.04
N PHE A 305 9.21 3.49 3.92
CA PHE A 305 9.21 3.28 5.36
C PHE A 305 7.95 3.90 5.93
N ALA A 306 7.08 3.12 6.53
CA ALA A 306 5.86 3.58 7.15
C ALA A 306 5.88 3.32 8.66
N PHE A 307 5.52 4.34 9.42
CA PHE A 307 5.47 4.30 10.88
C PHE A 307 4.12 4.81 11.37
N GLN A 308 3.65 4.23 12.46
CA GLN A 308 2.46 4.68 13.17
C GLN A 308 2.73 4.68 14.67
N TYR A 309 2.37 5.77 15.30
CA TYR A 309 2.41 5.93 16.74
C TYR A 309 1.00 5.85 17.31
N ASP A 310 0.83 5.05 18.38
CA ASP A 310 -0.42 4.86 19.09
C ASP A 310 -0.27 5.44 20.51
N MET A 311 -1.12 6.39 20.89
CA MET A 311 -1.06 7.03 22.21
C MET A 311 -1.43 6.06 23.34
N ARG A 312 -2.40 5.19 23.12
CA ARG A 312 -2.94 4.25 24.12
C ARG A 312 -3.18 4.95 25.47
N SER A 313 -3.91 6.06 25.42
CA SER A 313 -4.00 7.03 26.52
C SER A 313 -4.75 6.54 27.77
N GLY A 314 -5.44 5.43 27.70
CA GLY A 314 -6.23 4.89 28.80
C GLY A 314 -5.74 3.51 29.27
N ASN A 315 -5.69 3.29 30.59
CA ASN A 315 -5.38 1.98 31.16
C ASN A 315 -6.38 0.91 30.69
N GLU A 316 -7.66 1.27 30.58
CA GLU A 316 -8.71 0.38 30.12
C GLU A 316 -8.54 0.00 28.65
N PHE A 317 -8.14 0.94 27.79
CA PHE A 317 -7.88 0.68 26.38
C PHE A 317 -6.82 -0.43 26.22
N ALA A 318 -5.71 -0.33 26.95
CA ALA A 318 -4.63 -1.31 26.91
C ALA A 318 -5.03 -2.64 27.59
N ARG A 319 -5.66 -2.59 28.77
CA ARG A 319 -6.07 -3.74 29.57
C ARG A 319 -7.09 -4.61 28.85
N ARG A 320 -8.08 -4.02 28.19
CA ARG A 320 -9.12 -4.70 27.44
C ARG A 320 -8.71 -5.04 26.00
N ALA A 321 -7.53 -4.62 25.57
CA ALA A 321 -7.03 -4.78 24.19
C ALA A 321 -8.06 -4.29 23.15
N LEU A 322 -8.62 -3.09 23.38
CA LEU A 322 -9.61 -2.48 22.51
C LEU A 322 -9.01 -2.01 21.19
N GLY A 323 -9.81 -2.00 20.13
CA GLY A 323 -9.43 -1.50 18.81
C GLY A 323 -8.30 -2.29 18.14
N VAL A 324 -7.98 -3.49 18.61
CA VAL A 324 -6.91 -4.31 18.04
C VAL A 324 -7.37 -4.90 16.72
N SER A 325 -6.56 -4.66 15.70
CA SER A 325 -6.69 -5.24 14.36
C SER A 325 -5.37 -5.86 13.94
N TYR A 326 -5.41 -6.67 12.89
CA TYR A 326 -4.20 -7.19 12.24
C TYR A 326 -4.09 -6.64 10.82
N ARG A 327 -2.91 -6.79 10.24
CA ARG A 327 -2.63 -6.50 8.83
C ARG A 327 -2.22 -7.78 8.14
N THR A 328 -2.64 -7.93 6.90
CA THR A 328 -2.23 -9.05 6.05
C THR A 328 -1.01 -8.73 5.20
N GLU A 329 -0.57 -7.45 5.23
CA GLU A 329 0.57 -6.93 4.49
C GLU A 329 1.32 -5.88 5.31
N PRO A 330 2.61 -5.63 5.04
CA PRO A 330 3.37 -4.54 5.66
C PRO A 330 2.73 -3.17 5.40
N LYS A 331 2.85 -2.24 6.34
CA LYS A 331 2.35 -0.86 6.22
C LYS A 331 2.86 -0.14 4.96
N SER A 332 4.08 -0.40 4.57
CA SER A 332 4.69 0.16 3.36
C SER A 332 3.97 -0.20 2.06
N ALA A 333 3.20 -1.29 2.04
CA ALA A 333 2.45 -1.70 0.86
C ALA A 333 1.21 -0.84 0.59
N GLU A 334 0.65 -0.19 1.61
CA GLU A 334 -0.55 0.64 1.45
C GLU A 334 -0.29 1.88 0.58
N ASN A 335 0.84 2.55 0.77
CA ASN A 335 1.17 3.76 0.03
C ASN A 335 1.56 3.49 -1.42
N SER A 336 2.18 2.34 -1.72
CA SER A 336 2.53 1.97 -3.09
C SER A 336 1.31 1.72 -3.98
N ARG A 337 0.14 1.58 -3.38
CA ARG A 337 -1.15 1.32 -4.04
C ARG A 337 -2.06 2.52 -4.18
N PHE A 338 -1.58 3.71 -3.88
CA PHE A 338 -2.35 4.93 -4.03
C PHE A 338 -2.41 5.39 -5.49
N TRP A 339 -3.49 5.04 -6.18
CA TRP A 339 -3.71 5.33 -7.62
C TRP A 339 -4.77 6.41 -7.83
N GLN A 340 -4.59 7.57 -7.21
CA GLN A 340 -5.52 8.68 -7.34
C GLN A 340 -5.11 9.59 -8.51
N PRO A 341 -5.95 9.73 -9.57
CA PRO A 341 -5.58 10.44 -10.81
C PRO A 341 -5.18 11.91 -10.60
N ASP A 342 -5.97 12.66 -9.83
CA ASP A 342 -5.70 14.09 -9.60
C ASP A 342 -4.38 14.30 -8.87
N TYR A 343 -4.06 13.40 -7.91
CA TYR A 343 -2.81 13.50 -7.18
C TYR A 343 -1.59 13.15 -8.04
N ILE A 344 -1.69 12.13 -8.89
CA ILE A 344 -0.62 11.76 -9.83
C ILE A 344 -0.35 12.93 -10.79
N ARG A 345 -1.40 13.57 -11.33
CA ARG A 345 -1.27 14.76 -12.17
C ARG A 345 -0.55 15.91 -11.45
N TYR A 346 -0.99 16.24 -10.25
CA TYR A 346 -0.36 17.25 -9.41
C TYR A 346 1.12 16.95 -9.15
N TYR A 347 1.44 15.71 -8.81
CA TYR A 347 2.80 15.28 -8.54
C TYR A 347 3.71 15.43 -9.77
N LEU A 348 3.26 15.01 -10.95
CA LEU A 348 4.03 15.07 -12.18
C LEU A 348 4.32 16.51 -12.61
N ILE A 349 3.34 17.40 -12.54
CA ILE A 349 3.51 18.84 -12.85
C ILE A 349 4.55 19.44 -11.89
N ARG A 350 4.36 19.28 -10.59
CA ARG A 350 5.25 19.86 -9.57
C ARG A 350 6.69 19.34 -9.66
N THR A 351 6.88 18.07 -10.00
CA THR A 351 8.20 17.48 -10.17
C THR A 351 8.90 18.04 -11.41
N ASN A 352 8.16 18.26 -12.50
CA ASN A 352 8.70 18.84 -13.71
C ASN A 352 9.11 20.32 -13.50
N GLU A 353 8.31 21.12 -12.81
CA GLU A 353 8.64 22.51 -12.43
C GLU A 353 9.96 22.59 -11.65
N LYS A 354 10.17 21.69 -10.66
CA LYS A 354 11.42 21.63 -9.90
C LYS A 354 12.63 21.23 -10.74
N THR A 355 12.43 20.48 -11.81
CA THR A 355 13.51 20.08 -12.72
C THR A 355 13.91 21.22 -13.66
N LYS A 356 12.98 22.12 -14.01
CA LYS A 356 13.25 23.33 -14.81
C LYS A 356 14.02 24.38 -14.04
N LEU A 357 13.97 24.38 -12.70
CA LEU A 357 14.64 25.33 -11.81
C LEU A 357 16.05 24.92 -11.38
N LYS A 358 16.50 23.73 -11.75
CA LYS A 358 17.87 23.21 -11.59
C LYS A 358 18.63 23.24 -12.90
#